data_e417f1e808cc491734f9ab2d1d6f6f85
#
_entry.id   e417f1e808cc491734f9ab2d1d6f6f85
#
_cell.length_a   1.000
_cell.length_b   1.000
_cell.length_c   1.000
_cell.angle_alpha   90.00
_cell.angle_beta   90.00
_cell.angle_gamma   90.00
#
_symmetry.space_group_name_H-M   'P 1'
#
loop_
_entity.id
_entity.type
_entity.pdbx_description
1 polymer ?
#
loop_
_entity_poly.entity_id
_entity_poly.type
_entity_poly.pdbx_seq_one_letter_code
_entity_poly.pdbx_strand_id
1 'polypeptide(L)'
;LGAYNTGVDGRQAYCADLHAAPPYGNTAGPERITSLDSLSRQQLAEMNYVLDRWGQSGDANVTAAVALYVWSVASPGMYNSHGMSGDDYYVARAPASERGTILANLSTMRQEAAVNAVTDPSLSLALDMTDQYTGALTVTAHPASLAGSASLTNAVFSDGASTRNLAVGTHPITGTPADGVPSYKIGASMTVSAAGYGAALDLYTTPGAQRLVAAVAGSSTGLSASVESPVIELDFQPEITTQVASRYVAEGDAFLDGLTVTVSKGTWIHLDGKPVEVIATGTLYGPFDEQPTEADAPPVGAPVAGTETVTLTGAGSYTSPGTI
;
A
#
# COMPACT_ATOMS: atom_id res chain seq x y z
N LEU A 1 38.18 17.22 9.02
CA LEU A 1 36.84 16.67 8.77
C LEU A 1 36.39 15.89 10.01
N GLY A 2 35.10 15.98 10.32
CA GLY A 2 34.50 15.26 11.43
C GLY A 2 33.69 16.14 12.38
N ALA A 3 33.30 15.57 13.51
CA ALA A 3 32.52 16.21 14.55
C ALA A 3 33.37 17.01 15.54
N TYR A 4 32.73 17.93 16.23
CA TYR A 4 33.23 18.53 17.47
C TYR A 4 32.48 17.93 18.66
N ASN A 5 33.20 17.56 19.71
CA ASN A 5 32.58 17.22 20.98
C ASN A 5 32.17 18.52 21.68
N THR A 6 30.90 18.71 21.94
CA THR A 6 30.45 19.85 22.72
C THR A 6 30.80 19.63 24.19
N GLY A 7 31.47 20.57 24.83
CA GLY A 7 31.73 20.50 26.27
C GLY A 7 30.49 20.70 27.12
N VAL A 8 29.33 20.99 26.50
CA VAL A 8 28.08 21.32 27.17
C VAL A 8 27.30 20.09 27.59
N ASP A 9 27.12 19.13 26.67
CA ASP A 9 26.30 17.92 26.89
C ASP A 9 26.96 16.64 26.38
N GLY A 10 28.20 16.73 25.91
CA GLY A 10 28.99 15.57 25.44
C GLY A 10 28.60 15.03 24.08
N ARG A 11 27.63 15.67 23.38
CA ARG A 11 27.23 15.25 22.03
C ARG A 11 28.22 15.70 20.97
N GLN A 12 28.29 14.96 19.89
CA GLN A 12 28.95 15.38 18.68
C GLN A 12 28.07 16.39 17.93
N ALA A 13 28.67 17.49 17.51
CA ALA A 13 28.00 18.51 16.69
C ALA A 13 28.89 18.89 15.50
N TYR A 14 28.27 19.43 14.45
CA TYR A 14 28.91 19.68 13.16
C TYR A 14 28.85 21.13 12.79
N CYS A 15 29.93 21.64 12.23
CA CYS A 15 30.05 23.01 11.79
C CYS A 15 29.05 23.36 10.69
N ALA A 16 28.29 24.42 10.84
CA ALA A 16 27.40 24.96 9.82
C ALA A 16 28.04 26.11 9.02
N ASP A 17 29.03 26.83 9.59
CA ASP A 17 29.65 28.03 9.00
C ASP A 17 31.05 27.74 8.49
N LEU A 18 31.17 27.23 7.27
CA LEU A 18 32.45 26.79 6.69
C LEU A 18 33.53 27.85 6.59
N HIS A 19 33.13 29.13 6.57
CA HIS A 19 34.04 30.29 6.45
C HIS A 19 34.53 30.87 7.80
N ALA A 20 33.91 30.46 8.91
CA ALA A 20 34.23 31.02 10.21
C ALA A 20 35.33 30.22 10.92
N ALA A 21 35.94 30.82 11.94
CA ALA A 21 37.00 30.18 12.73
C ALA A 21 36.47 28.99 13.51
N PRO A 22 37.31 27.97 13.78
CA PRO A 22 36.91 26.82 14.62
C PRO A 22 36.40 27.27 16.00
N PRO A 23 35.44 26.54 16.60
CA PRO A 23 34.79 26.95 17.86
C PRO A 23 35.66 26.59 19.08
N TYR A 24 36.74 27.31 19.27
CA TYR A 24 37.58 27.18 20.47
C TYR A 24 37.10 28.19 21.52
N GLY A 25 36.71 27.71 22.69
CA GLY A 25 36.29 28.55 23.79
C GLY A 25 34.98 28.11 24.45
N ASN A 26 34.32 29.06 25.10
CA ASN A 26 33.04 28.81 25.79
C ASN A 26 31.89 28.65 24.78
N THR A 27 31.48 27.44 24.55
CA THR A 27 30.31 27.11 23.74
C THR A 27 29.06 27.19 24.59
N ALA A 28 28.02 27.84 24.09
CA ALA A 28 26.67 27.90 24.67
C ALA A 28 25.69 27.08 23.85
N GLY A 29 24.63 26.64 24.47
CA GLY A 29 23.57 25.81 23.84
C GLY A 29 23.31 24.50 24.58
N PRO A 30 22.53 23.59 24.04
CA PRO A 30 21.84 23.73 22.77
C PRO A 30 20.63 24.66 22.84
N GLU A 31 20.43 25.44 21.78
CA GLU A 31 19.19 26.18 21.52
C GLU A 31 18.46 25.46 20.37
N ARG A 32 17.19 25.11 20.56
CA ARG A 32 16.39 24.53 19.49
C ARG A 32 15.97 25.59 18.50
N ILE A 33 16.37 25.43 17.24
CA ILE A 33 16.04 26.34 16.15
C ILE A 33 15.17 25.63 15.10
N THR A 34 14.27 26.36 14.46
CA THR A 34 13.40 25.92 13.36
C THR A 34 13.72 26.63 12.04
N SER A 35 14.78 27.41 12.02
CA SER A 35 15.34 28.08 10.84
C SER A 35 16.85 28.18 10.97
N LEU A 36 17.58 28.07 9.89
CA LEU A 36 19.02 28.28 9.80
C LEU A 36 19.30 28.96 8.47
N ASP A 37 19.65 30.26 8.55
CA ASP A 37 19.91 31.10 7.36
C ASP A 37 18.79 30.97 6.28
N SER A 38 19.15 30.65 5.04
CA SER A 38 18.22 30.50 3.91
C SER A 38 17.76 29.08 3.67
N LEU A 39 18.00 28.14 4.60
CA LEU A 39 17.60 26.75 4.40
C LEU A 39 16.08 26.61 4.38
N SER A 40 15.60 25.82 3.43
CA SER A 40 14.19 25.42 3.38
C SER A 40 13.85 24.48 4.55
N ARG A 41 12.55 24.37 4.87
CA ARG A 41 12.05 23.43 5.89
C ARG A 41 12.47 21.99 5.58
N GLN A 42 12.45 21.59 4.30
CA GLN A 42 12.87 20.27 3.87
C GLN A 42 14.37 20.04 4.09
N GLN A 43 15.22 21.02 3.75
CA GLN A 43 16.67 20.92 4.00
C GLN A 43 17.01 20.80 5.48
N LEU A 44 16.28 21.50 6.35
CA LEU A 44 16.43 21.36 7.80
C LEU A 44 16.04 19.95 8.28
N ALA A 45 14.94 19.41 7.76
CA ALA A 45 14.51 18.03 8.10
C ALA A 45 15.51 16.98 7.61
N GLU A 46 16.03 17.13 6.40
CA GLU A 46 17.07 16.26 5.85
C GLU A 46 18.36 16.33 6.68
N MET A 47 18.75 17.53 7.09
CA MET A 47 19.92 17.71 7.97
C MET A 47 19.68 17.07 9.33
N ASN A 48 18.51 17.27 9.94
CA ASN A 48 18.15 16.61 11.19
C ASN A 48 18.19 15.08 11.06
N TYR A 49 17.65 14.53 9.95
CA TYR A 49 17.70 13.09 9.66
C TYR A 49 19.15 12.56 9.65
N VAL A 50 20.03 13.23 8.90
CA VAL A 50 21.44 12.81 8.80
C VAL A 50 22.14 12.89 10.14
N LEU A 51 21.92 13.95 10.89
CA LEU A 51 22.53 14.16 12.20
C LEU A 51 22.00 13.18 13.25
N ASP A 52 20.72 12.84 13.23
CA ASP A 52 20.13 11.86 14.15
C ASP A 52 20.67 10.44 13.89
N ARG A 53 20.72 10.07 12.60
CA ARG A 53 21.10 8.69 12.22
C ARG A 53 22.61 8.42 12.31
N TRP A 54 23.43 9.38 11.97
CA TRP A 54 24.89 9.19 11.85
C TRP A 54 25.72 10.17 12.66
N GLY A 55 25.13 11.25 13.16
CA GLY A 55 25.88 12.32 13.79
C GLY A 55 26.60 11.94 15.09
N GLN A 56 26.21 10.84 15.74
CA GLN A 56 26.85 10.34 16.96
C GLN A 56 27.72 9.09 16.70
N SER A 57 28.11 8.85 15.44
CA SER A 57 28.95 7.69 15.07
C SER A 57 30.34 7.80 15.67
N GLY A 58 30.89 6.65 16.12
CA GLY A 58 32.29 6.51 16.49
C GLY A 58 33.24 6.30 15.29
N ASP A 59 32.71 6.10 14.08
CA ASP A 59 33.49 5.89 12.86
C ASP A 59 33.90 7.22 12.23
N ALA A 60 35.23 7.42 12.07
CA ALA A 60 35.78 8.64 11.52
C ALA A 60 35.37 8.90 10.06
N ASN A 61 35.14 7.88 9.24
CA ASN A 61 34.71 8.03 7.86
C ASN A 61 33.24 8.46 7.78
N VAL A 62 32.41 7.95 8.70
CA VAL A 62 31.01 8.35 8.83
C VAL A 62 30.91 9.80 9.30
N THR A 63 31.63 10.19 10.37
CA THR A 63 31.59 11.57 10.88
C THR A 63 32.18 12.58 9.88
N ALA A 64 33.18 12.17 9.08
CA ALA A 64 33.69 12.99 7.99
C ALA A 64 32.64 13.20 6.90
N ALA A 65 31.89 12.17 6.53
CA ALA A 65 30.78 12.26 5.56
C ALA A 65 29.66 13.16 6.07
N VAL A 66 29.26 13.06 7.37
CA VAL A 66 28.29 13.97 8.00
C VAL A 66 28.75 15.43 7.92
N ALA A 67 30.05 15.71 8.20
CA ALA A 67 30.59 17.05 8.08
C ALA A 67 30.47 17.59 6.65
N LEU A 68 30.82 16.80 5.64
CA LEU A 68 30.66 17.15 4.22
C LEU A 68 29.18 17.42 3.87
N TYR A 69 28.28 16.58 4.37
CA TYR A 69 26.84 16.76 4.17
C TYR A 69 26.37 18.10 4.73
N VAL A 70 26.66 18.38 6.01
CA VAL A 70 26.26 19.63 6.68
C VAL A 70 26.82 20.84 5.93
N TRP A 71 28.10 20.83 5.53
CA TRP A 71 28.70 21.95 4.77
C TRP A 71 28.06 22.14 3.40
N SER A 72 27.77 21.04 2.69
CA SER A 72 27.14 21.12 1.37
C SER A 72 25.74 21.75 1.40
N VAL A 73 25.03 21.60 2.52
CA VAL A 73 23.67 22.14 2.73
C VAL A 73 23.71 23.52 3.37
N ALA A 74 24.48 23.71 4.47
CA ALA A 74 24.46 24.96 5.24
C ALA A 74 25.34 26.07 4.61
N SER A 75 26.39 25.71 3.87
CA SER A 75 27.31 26.70 3.27
C SER A 75 27.59 26.35 1.78
N PRO A 76 26.60 26.19 0.91
CA PRO A 76 26.77 25.66 -0.45
C PRO A 76 27.65 26.54 -1.33
N GLY A 77 27.58 27.86 -1.19
CA GLY A 77 28.40 28.82 -1.94
C GLY A 77 29.89 28.65 -1.64
N MET A 78 30.27 28.60 -0.37
CA MET A 78 31.66 28.42 0.06
C MET A 78 32.12 26.99 -0.26
N TYR A 79 31.25 26.01 -0.06
CA TYR A 79 31.55 24.59 -0.31
C TYR A 79 32.00 24.34 -1.76
N ASN A 80 31.38 25.02 -2.72
CA ASN A 80 31.64 24.86 -4.15
C ASN A 80 32.50 25.99 -4.77
N SER A 81 33.18 26.81 -3.96
CA SER A 81 33.92 27.99 -4.45
C SER A 81 35.33 27.70 -4.99
N HIS A 82 35.77 26.43 -5.02
CA HIS A 82 37.16 26.06 -5.25
C HIS A 82 37.47 25.56 -6.67
N GLY A 83 36.61 25.82 -7.66
CA GLY A 83 36.84 25.42 -9.04
C GLY A 83 36.65 23.92 -9.33
N MET A 84 36.25 23.16 -8.33
CA MET A 84 35.88 21.76 -8.41
C MET A 84 34.69 21.48 -7.46
N SER A 85 34.15 20.26 -7.49
CA SER A 85 33.12 19.83 -6.53
C SER A 85 33.61 20.00 -5.10
N GLY A 86 32.77 20.52 -4.20
CA GLY A 86 33.10 20.62 -2.79
C GLY A 86 33.41 19.26 -2.16
N ASP A 87 32.74 18.19 -2.62
CA ASP A 87 32.99 16.84 -2.18
C ASP A 87 34.46 16.44 -2.43
N ASP A 88 34.95 16.62 -3.65
CA ASP A 88 36.31 16.27 -4.04
C ASP A 88 37.34 17.17 -3.34
N TYR A 89 37.06 18.47 -3.23
CA TYR A 89 37.95 19.42 -2.59
C TYR A 89 38.14 19.14 -1.11
N TYR A 90 37.05 18.88 -0.38
CA TYR A 90 37.14 18.71 1.07
C TYR A 90 37.54 17.28 1.46
N VAL A 91 37.12 16.22 0.71
CA VAL A 91 37.55 14.85 0.98
C VAL A 91 39.04 14.67 0.77
N ALA A 92 39.69 15.49 -0.08
CA ALA A 92 41.15 15.46 -0.29
C ALA A 92 41.95 15.70 0.99
N ARG A 93 41.35 16.25 2.05
CA ARG A 93 41.96 16.42 3.39
C ARG A 93 42.01 15.12 4.21
N ALA A 94 41.26 14.11 3.80
CA ALA A 94 41.32 12.76 4.39
C ALA A 94 42.45 11.92 3.77
N PRO A 95 42.93 10.91 4.49
CA PRO A 95 43.87 9.92 3.92
C PRO A 95 43.35 9.35 2.60
N ALA A 96 44.22 9.13 1.63
CA ALA A 96 43.79 8.67 0.28
C ALA A 96 43.02 7.35 0.32
N SER A 97 43.36 6.44 1.22
CA SER A 97 42.68 5.15 1.45
C SER A 97 41.26 5.28 1.91
N GLU A 98 40.89 6.37 2.59
CA GLU A 98 39.56 6.57 3.21
C GLU A 98 38.57 7.36 2.33
N ARG A 99 39.07 8.07 1.33
CA ARG A 99 38.28 9.02 0.53
C ARG A 99 37.05 8.35 -0.15
N GLY A 100 37.27 7.17 -0.72
CA GLY A 100 36.23 6.39 -1.36
C GLY A 100 35.07 6.03 -0.39
N THR A 101 35.43 5.59 0.82
CA THR A 101 34.49 5.22 1.88
C THR A 101 33.70 6.45 2.35
N ILE A 102 34.37 7.58 2.56
CA ILE A 102 33.72 8.84 2.95
C ILE A 102 32.71 9.29 1.91
N LEU A 103 33.08 9.27 0.62
CA LEU A 103 32.15 9.67 -0.47
C LEU A 103 30.99 8.71 -0.64
N ALA A 104 31.21 7.41 -0.45
CA ALA A 104 30.13 6.42 -0.47
C ALA A 104 29.14 6.65 0.67
N ASN A 105 29.62 6.90 1.89
CA ASN A 105 28.78 7.25 3.03
C ASN A 105 27.97 8.53 2.75
N LEU A 106 28.61 9.58 2.21
CA LEU A 106 27.98 10.84 1.85
C LEU A 106 26.84 10.63 0.81
N SER A 107 27.09 9.81 -0.21
CA SER A 107 26.08 9.45 -1.20
C SER A 107 24.88 8.74 -0.57
N THR A 108 25.12 7.77 0.31
CA THR A 108 24.07 7.07 1.07
C THR A 108 23.26 8.05 1.92
N MET A 109 23.91 8.95 2.65
CA MET A 109 23.24 9.95 3.49
C MET A 109 22.31 10.84 2.68
N ARG A 110 22.75 11.32 1.51
CA ARG A 110 21.94 12.15 0.61
C ARG A 110 20.73 11.41 0.10
N GLN A 111 20.89 10.15 -0.32
CA GLN A 111 19.79 9.33 -0.84
C GLN A 111 18.77 9.01 0.25
N GLU A 112 19.22 8.58 1.42
CA GLU A 112 18.33 8.25 2.52
C GLU A 112 17.62 9.49 3.08
N ALA A 113 18.30 10.63 3.21
CA ALA A 113 17.69 11.87 3.68
C ALA A 113 16.57 12.33 2.72
N ALA A 114 16.83 12.32 1.41
CA ALA A 114 15.85 12.74 0.41
C ALA A 114 14.56 11.89 0.42
N VAL A 115 14.67 10.62 0.82
CA VAL A 115 13.52 9.69 0.86
C VAL A 115 12.82 9.68 2.21
N ASN A 116 13.57 9.78 3.31
CA ASN A 116 13.07 9.49 4.66
C ASN A 116 12.85 10.75 5.53
N ALA A 117 13.51 11.87 5.22
CA ALA A 117 13.35 13.13 5.97
C ALA A 117 12.08 13.87 5.50
N VAL A 118 10.92 13.37 5.87
CA VAL A 118 9.63 13.88 5.41
C VAL A 118 9.03 14.80 6.44
N THR A 119 8.69 16.03 6.03
CA THR A 119 8.07 17.05 6.91
C THR A 119 6.57 16.88 7.09
N ASP A 120 5.92 16.20 6.13
CA ASP A 120 4.47 16.02 6.09
C ASP A 120 4.15 14.53 5.75
N PRO A 121 4.34 13.61 6.70
CA PRO A 121 4.02 12.22 6.47
C PRO A 121 2.51 12.04 6.26
N SER A 122 2.15 11.15 5.35
CA SER A 122 0.75 10.89 5.02
C SER A 122 0.48 9.39 4.83
N LEU A 123 -0.78 9.02 5.06
CA LEU A 123 -1.30 7.67 4.85
C LEU A 123 -2.69 7.78 4.24
N SER A 124 -2.97 7.01 3.21
CA SER A 124 -4.30 6.86 2.63
C SER A 124 -4.56 5.44 2.21
N LEU A 125 -5.83 5.06 2.23
CA LEU A 125 -6.33 3.74 1.85
C LEU A 125 -7.36 3.89 0.74
N ALA A 126 -7.38 2.94 -0.20
CA ALA A 126 -8.44 2.80 -1.19
C ALA A 126 -8.85 1.34 -1.29
N LEU A 127 -10.16 1.10 -1.43
CA LEU A 127 -10.74 -0.22 -1.67
C LEU A 127 -11.29 -0.24 -3.10
N ASP A 128 -10.92 -1.27 -3.85
CA ASP A 128 -11.43 -1.52 -5.20
C ASP A 128 -11.88 -2.97 -5.31
N MET A 129 -13.16 -3.16 -5.64
CA MET A 129 -13.77 -4.47 -5.75
C MET A 129 -13.91 -4.85 -7.21
N THR A 130 -13.39 -6.01 -7.57
CA THR A 130 -13.48 -6.56 -8.93
C THR A 130 -14.83 -7.25 -9.14
N ASP A 131 -15.35 -7.88 -8.10
CA ASP A 131 -16.67 -8.53 -8.07
C ASP A 131 -17.26 -8.48 -6.66
N GLN A 132 -18.29 -9.29 -6.39
CA GLN A 132 -18.99 -9.31 -5.10
C GLN A 132 -18.14 -9.82 -3.93
N TYR A 133 -17.04 -10.53 -4.19
CA TYR A 133 -16.21 -11.16 -3.17
C TYR A 133 -14.72 -10.81 -3.30
N THR A 134 -14.26 -10.47 -4.50
CA THR A 134 -12.85 -10.29 -4.78
C THR A 134 -12.51 -8.80 -4.95
N GLY A 135 -11.44 -8.37 -4.34
CA GLY A 135 -10.99 -6.99 -4.46
C GLY A 135 -9.56 -6.80 -3.96
N ALA A 136 -9.20 -5.54 -3.81
CA ALA A 136 -7.90 -5.14 -3.31
C ALA A 136 -7.98 -3.93 -2.38
N LEU A 137 -7.14 -3.93 -1.34
CA LEU A 137 -6.82 -2.77 -0.53
C LEU A 137 -5.51 -2.16 -1.05
N THR A 138 -5.56 -0.90 -1.48
CA THR A 138 -4.37 -0.15 -1.86
C THR A 138 -3.96 0.78 -0.73
N VAL A 139 -2.72 0.62 -0.27
CA VAL A 139 -2.08 1.46 0.75
C VAL A 139 -1.15 2.43 0.05
N THR A 140 -1.36 3.73 0.25
CA THR A 140 -0.47 4.79 -0.21
C THR A 140 0.03 5.57 0.99
N ALA A 141 1.34 5.77 1.09
CA ALA A 141 1.93 6.52 2.17
C ALA A 141 3.14 7.34 1.72
N HIS A 142 3.45 8.38 2.47
CA HIS A 142 4.65 9.17 2.35
C HIS A 142 5.30 9.31 3.72
N PRO A 143 6.58 8.90 3.89
CA PRO A 143 7.43 8.21 2.90
C PRO A 143 6.92 6.80 2.56
N ALA A 144 7.31 6.31 1.36
CA ALA A 144 6.88 5.00 0.87
C ALA A 144 7.43 3.81 1.69
N SER A 145 8.35 4.05 2.59
CA SER A 145 8.90 3.04 3.53
C SER A 145 7.99 2.75 4.72
N LEU A 146 6.88 3.49 4.89
CA LEU A 146 5.95 3.26 5.99
C LEU A 146 5.26 1.91 5.86
N ALA A 147 5.19 1.21 6.98
CA ALA A 147 4.43 -0.03 7.13
C ALA A 147 3.71 -0.02 8.48
N GLY A 148 2.60 -0.71 8.57
CA GLY A 148 1.84 -0.75 9.81
C GLY A 148 0.70 -1.75 9.81
N SER A 149 -0.03 -1.82 10.92
CA SER A 149 -1.13 -2.75 11.12
C SER A 149 -2.38 -2.27 10.41
N ALA A 150 -2.88 -3.07 9.47
CA ALA A 150 -4.17 -2.89 8.81
C ALA A 150 -5.18 -3.92 9.31
N SER A 151 -6.43 -3.49 9.43
CA SER A 151 -7.55 -4.35 9.82
C SER A 151 -8.68 -4.21 8.81
N LEU A 152 -9.32 -5.33 8.51
CA LEU A 152 -10.48 -5.43 7.62
C LEU A 152 -11.74 -5.76 8.41
N THR A 153 -12.87 -5.26 7.95
CA THR A 153 -14.21 -5.65 8.40
C THR A 153 -14.96 -6.23 7.20
N ASN A 154 -15.61 -7.36 7.37
CA ASN A 154 -16.30 -8.13 6.32
C ASN A 154 -15.39 -8.52 5.15
N ALA A 155 -14.09 -8.68 5.40
CA ALA A 155 -13.12 -9.19 4.45
C ALA A 155 -11.91 -9.76 5.15
N VAL A 156 -11.13 -10.56 4.42
CA VAL A 156 -9.86 -11.15 4.86
C VAL A 156 -8.79 -10.95 3.80
N PHE A 157 -7.54 -10.94 4.22
CA PHE A 157 -6.37 -11.00 3.33
C PHE A 157 -6.20 -12.41 2.75
N SER A 158 -5.28 -12.58 1.80
CA SER A 158 -5.02 -13.85 1.10
C SER A 158 -4.60 -15.03 2.00
N ASP A 159 -4.20 -14.76 3.25
CA ASP A 159 -3.88 -15.76 4.28
C ASP A 159 -5.06 -16.10 5.21
N GLY A 160 -6.24 -15.52 4.96
CA GLY A 160 -7.44 -15.69 5.76
C GLY A 160 -7.52 -14.81 7.01
N ALA A 161 -6.50 -13.97 7.28
CA ALA A 161 -6.50 -13.08 8.43
C ALA A 161 -7.26 -11.78 8.13
N SER A 162 -7.98 -11.24 9.12
CA SER A 162 -8.61 -9.92 9.06
C SER A 162 -7.66 -8.78 9.46
N THR A 163 -6.49 -9.11 10.02
CA THR A 163 -5.48 -8.11 10.43
C THR A 163 -4.11 -8.54 9.95
N ARG A 164 -3.36 -7.59 9.37
CA ARG A 164 -2.03 -7.85 8.81
C ARG A 164 -1.15 -6.61 8.86
N ASN A 165 0.17 -6.80 8.98
CA ASN A 165 1.12 -5.71 8.78
C ASN A 165 1.36 -5.52 7.28
N LEU A 166 1.07 -4.31 6.77
CA LEU A 166 1.17 -3.99 5.36
C LEU A 166 2.19 -2.88 5.12
N ALA A 167 2.91 -3.00 4.01
CA ALA A 167 3.67 -1.92 3.40
C ALA A 167 2.81 -1.19 2.35
N VAL A 168 3.34 -0.11 1.79
CA VAL A 168 2.76 0.58 0.63
C VAL A 168 2.63 -0.40 -0.54
N GLY A 169 1.48 -0.37 -1.22
CA GLY A 169 1.18 -1.25 -2.35
C GLY A 169 -0.27 -1.72 -2.37
N THR A 170 -0.57 -2.63 -3.28
CA THR A 170 -1.89 -3.22 -3.48
C THR A 170 -1.91 -4.64 -2.91
N HIS A 171 -2.89 -4.92 -2.06
CA HIS A 171 -3.02 -6.17 -1.32
C HIS A 171 -4.36 -6.82 -1.64
N PRO A 172 -4.39 -8.03 -2.22
CA PRO A 172 -5.61 -8.76 -2.50
C PRO A 172 -6.42 -9.02 -1.23
N ILE A 173 -7.73 -8.88 -1.32
CA ILE A 173 -8.68 -9.16 -0.25
C ILE A 173 -9.84 -10.02 -0.78
N THR A 174 -10.45 -10.78 0.12
CA THR A 174 -11.67 -11.55 -0.14
C THR A 174 -12.74 -11.10 0.82
N GLY A 175 -13.89 -10.68 0.30
CA GLY A 175 -15.06 -10.31 1.08
C GLY A 175 -15.65 -11.53 1.80
N THR A 176 -16.09 -11.32 3.03
CA THR A 176 -16.70 -12.33 3.91
C THR A 176 -18.00 -11.78 4.48
N PRO A 177 -19.06 -11.62 3.63
CA PRO A 177 -20.36 -11.19 4.13
C PRO A 177 -20.93 -12.19 5.14
N ALA A 178 -21.75 -11.70 6.06
CA ALA A 178 -22.54 -12.55 6.93
C ALA A 178 -23.58 -13.34 6.12
N ASP A 179 -23.97 -14.51 6.65
CA ASP A 179 -24.97 -15.34 5.99
C ASP A 179 -26.33 -14.66 5.88
N GLY A 180 -26.98 -14.86 4.75
CA GLY A 180 -28.34 -14.41 4.49
C GLY A 180 -28.52 -12.90 4.33
N VAL A 181 -27.44 -12.12 4.27
CA VAL A 181 -27.54 -10.68 4.00
C VAL A 181 -27.65 -10.42 2.50
N PRO A 182 -28.53 -9.48 2.07
CA PRO A 182 -28.67 -9.17 0.64
C PRO A 182 -27.55 -8.27 0.11
N SER A 183 -26.80 -7.63 0.99
CA SER A 183 -25.70 -6.74 0.65
C SER A 183 -24.77 -6.54 1.84
N TYR A 184 -23.55 -6.06 1.59
CA TYR A 184 -22.59 -5.76 2.64
C TYR A 184 -21.65 -4.62 2.23
N LYS A 185 -20.83 -4.17 3.16
CA LYS A 185 -19.71 -3.26 2.91
C LYS A 185 -18.45 -3.84 3.51
N ILE A 186 -17.33 -3.56 2.87
CA ILE A 186 -16.01 -3.82 3.41
C ILE A 186 -15.46 -2.55 4.03
N GLY A 187 -14.99 -2.63 5.26
CA GLY A 187 -14.22 -1.58 5.91
C GLY A 187 -12.75 -1.94 5.96
N ALA A 188 -11.88 -0.95 5.83
CA ALA A 188 -10.46 -1.09 6.11
C ALA A 188 -9.96 0.08 6.96
N SER A 189 -9.09 -0.22 7.91
CA SER A 189 -8.38 0.79 8.71
C SER A 189 -6.92 0.39 8.85
N MET A 190 -6.04 1.39 8.94
CA MET A 190 -4.61 1.16 9.13
C MET A 190 -4.03 2.23 10.05
N THR A 191 -3.07 1.82 10.90
CA THR A 191 -2.27 2.71 11.73
C THR A 191 -0.79 2.46 11.47
N VAL A 192 -0.03 3.55 11.36
CA VAL A 192 1.42 3.51 11.22
C VAL A 192 2.06 4.51 12.17
N SER A 193 3.30 4.25 12.56
CA SER A 193 4.13 5.24 13.26
C SER A 193 5.16 5.77 12.26
N ALA A 194 5.02 7.05 11.91
CA ALA A 194 5.98 7.74 11.07
C ALA A 194 7.03 8.41 11.95
N ALA A 195 8.31 8.17 11.67
CA ALA A 195 9.36 8.96 12.27
C ALA A 195 9.22 10.41 11.80
N GLY A 196 8.96 11.31 12.72
CA GLY A 196 8.87 12.76 12.44
C GLY A 196 10.25 13.37 12.56
N TYR A 197 10.94 13.58 11.46
CA TYR A 197 12.11 14.45 11.43
C TYR A 197 11.60 15.87 11.26
N GLY A 198 11.29 16.51 12.40
CA GLY A 198 10.91 17.91 12.40
C GLY A 198 12.00 18.77 11.75
N ALA A 199 11.58 19.83 11.06
CA ALA A 199 12.49 20.86 10.55
C ALA A 199 13.04 21.68 11.72
N ALA A 200 13.87 21.04 12.55
CA ALA A 200 14.49 21.64 13.73
C ALA A 200 15.88 21.07 13.96
N LEU A 201 16.78 21.87 14.52
CA LEU A 201 18.13 21.47 14.90
C LEU A 201 18.43 22.01 16.30
N ASP A 202 19.35 21.38 17.01
CA ASP A 202 19.96 21.92 18.21
C ASP A 202 21.22 22.69 17.82
N LEU A 203 21.23 23.99 18.07
CA LEU A 203 22.28 24.92 17.72
C LEU A 203 23.19 25.18 18.93
N TYR A 204 24.48 25.14 18.70
CA TYR A 204 25.51 25.58 19.65
C TYR A 204 26.27 26.77 19.08
N THR A 205 26.52 27.78 19.91
CA THR A 205 27.21 29.01 19.52
C THR A 205 28.44 29.23 20.36
N THR A 206 29.51 29.71 19.71
CA THR A 206 30.74 30.20 20.36
C THR A 206 30.98 31.60 19.81
N PRO A 207 31.18 32.64 20.68
CA PRO A 207 31.37 33.99 20.20
C PRO A 207 32.53 34.12 19.22
N GLY A 208 32.27 34.67 18.03
CA GLY A 208 33.28 34.88 16.98
C GLY A 208 33.74 33.61 16.23
N ALA A 209 33.07 32.47 16.43
CA ALA A 209 33.42 31.21 15.81
C ALA A 209 32.25 30.58 15.05
N GLN A 210 32.50 29.44 14.42
CA GLN A 210 31.51 28.62 13.70
C GLN A 210 30.37 28.21 14.63
N ARG A 211 29.13 28.32 14.14
CA ARG A 211 27.97 27.63 14.75
C ARG A 211 28.07 26.14 14.54
N LEU A 212 27.69 25.38 15.55
CA LEU A 212 27.60 23.94 15.45
C LEU A 212 26.12 23.50 15.51
N VAL A 213 25.79 22.46 14.77
CA VAL A 213 24.45 21.87 14.75
C VAL A 213 24.52 20.38 15.15
N ALA A 214 23.51 19.98 15.90
CA ALA A 214 23.27 18.56 16.23
C ALA A 214 21.79 18.22 16.00
N ALA A 215 21.49 16.93 15.99
CA ALA A 215 20.12 16.48 15.84
C ALA A 215 19.23 16.90 17.00
N VAL A 216 18.00 17.23 16.66
CA VAL A 216 16.88 17.15 17.60
C VAL A 216 16.39 15.72 17.59
N ALA A 217 16.24 15.12 18.77
CA ALA A 217 15.71 13.76 18.89
C ALA A 217 14.41 13.61 18.09
N GLY A 218 14.35 12.58 17.26
CA GLY A 218 13.20 12.30 16.43
C GLY A 218 11.95 12.10 17.28
N SER A 219 10.82 12.64 16.83
CA SER A 219 9.50 12.33 17.35
C SER A 219 8.83 11.33 16.41
N SER A 220 8.01 10.44 16.95
CA SER A 220 7.14 9.63 16.10
C SER A 220 5.74 10.24 16.06
N THR A 221 5.16 10.33 14.86
CA THR A 221 3.79 10.76 14.67
C THR A 221 2.96 9.53 14.27
N GLY A 222 1.90 9.26 15.04
CA GLY A 222 0.92 8.24 14.67
C GLY A 222 0.05 8.76 13.54
N LEU A 223 -0.05 8.01 12.45
CA LEU A 223 -0.99 8.25 11.36
C LEU A 223 -2.03 7.14 11.34
N SER A 224 -3.27 7.51 11.04
CA SER A 224 -4.37 6.56 10.85
C SER A 224 -5.14 6.92 9.59
N ALA A 225 -5.61 5.91 8.88
CA ALA A 225 -6.50 6.05 7.75
C ALA A 225 -7.58 4.97 7.81
N SER A 226 -8.76 5.29 7.30
CA SER A 226 -9.86 4.34 7.14
C SER A 226 -10.61 4.59 5.83
N VAL A 227 -11.21 3.54 5.30
CA VAL A 227 -12.01 3.58 4.09
C VAL A 227 -13.13 2.54 4.17
N GLU A 228 -14.28 2.82 3.59
CA GLU A 228 -15.37 1.86 3.35
C GLU A 228 -15.62 1.73 1.85
N SER A 229 -15.96 0.51 1.42
CA SER A 229 -16.45 0.29 0.06
C SER A 229 -17.86 0.91 -0.14
N PRO A 230 -18.28 1.16 -1.38
CA PRO A 230 -19.69 1.22 -1.69
C PRO A 230 -20.44 -0.02 -1.20
N VAL A 231 -21.77 0.03 -1.16
CA VAL A 231 -22.60 -1.16 -0.90
C VAL A 231 -22.36 -2.19 -2.01
N ILE A 232 -22.06 -3.42 -1.62
CA ILE A 232 -21.86 -4.56 -2.51
C ILE A 232 -23.12 -5.41 -2.42
N GLU A 233 -23.88 -5.42 -3.51
CA GLU A 233 -25.10 -6.20 -3.60
C GLU A 233 -24.75 -7.68 -3.82
N LEU A 234 -25.39 -8.56 -3.06
CA LEU A 234 -25.26 -10.01 -3.19
C LEU A 234 -26.43 -10.55 -3.99
N ASP A 235 -26.47 -10.24 -5.27
CA ASP A 235 -27.46 -10.75 -6.22
C ASP A 235 -26.75 -11.40 -7.42
N PHE A 236 -27.46 -12.30 -8.09
CA PHE A 236 -27.01 -12.90 -9.34
C PHE A 236 -28.20 -13.31 -10.19
N GLN A 237 -28.01 -13.32 -11.50
CA GLN A 237 -29.03 -13.73 -12.45
C GLN A 237 -28.52 -14.90 -13.28
N PRO A 238 -28.95 -16.14 -12.96
CA PRO A 238 -28.64 -17.28 -13.78
C PRO A 238 -29.48 -17.26 -15.07
N GLU A 239 -28.87 -17.64 -16.16
CA GLU A 239 -29.50 -17.85 -17.46
C GLU A 239 -29.29 -19.29 -17.87
N ILE A 240 -30.34 -19.89 -18.46
CA ILE A 240 -30.34 -21.29 -18.87
C ILE A 240 -30.65 -21.35 -20.36
N THR A 241 -29.79 -22.04 -21.11
CA THR A 241 -30.10 -22.48 -22.46
C THR A 241 -30.22 -24.01 -22.48
N THR A 242 -31.14 -24.56 -23.25
CA THR A 242 -31.37 -25.98 -23.31
C THR A 242 -31.13 -26.54 -24.71
N GLN A 243 -30.71 -27.80 -24.77
CA GLN A 243 -30.53 -28.52 -26.00
C GLN A 243 -30.90 -29.99 -25.79
N VAL A 244 -31.91 -30.47 -26.50
CA VAL A 244 -32.32 -31.86 -26.43
C VAL A 244 -31.17 -32.84 -26.78
N ALA A 245 -30.99 -33.87 -25.97
CA ALA A 245 -29.92 -34.85 -26.13
C ALA A 245 -30.11 -35.71 -27.36
N SER A 246 -31.37 -35.96 -27.77
CA SER A 246 -31.70 -36.75 -28.94
C SER A 246 -32.91 -36.19 -29.67
N ARG A 247 -32.87 -36.22 -31.01
CA ARG A 247 -33.98 -35.82 -31.85
C ARG A 247 -35.14 -36.79 -31.84
N TYR A 248 -34.86 -38.05 -31.56
CA TYR A 248 -35.84 -39.16 -31.50
C TYR A 248 -35.66 -39.90 -30.19
N VAL A 249 -36.77 -40.15 -29.52
CA VAL A 249 -36.84 -40.95 -28.30
C VAL A 249 -37.79 -42.12 -28.57
N ALA A 250 -37.36 -43.36 -28.27
CA ALA A 250 -38.20 -44.52 -28.43
C ALA A 250 -39.28 -44.57 -27.33
N GLU A 251 -40.37 -45.26 -27.59
CA GLU A 251 -41.42 -45.45 -26.59
C GLU A 251 -40.87 -46.12 -25.32
N GLY A 252 -41.08 -45.47 -24.19
CA GLY A 252 -40.57 -45.91 -22.89
C GLY A 252 -39.16 -45.41 -22.54
N ASP A 253 -38.45 -44.75 -23.45
CA ASP A 253 -37.18 -44.11 -23.14
C ASP A 253 -37.38 -42.67 -22.55
N ALA A 254 -36.44 -42.25 -21.72
CA ALA A 254 -36.48 -40.92 -21.13
C ALA A 254 -36.09 -39.82 -22.13
N PHE A 255 -36.87 -38.78 -22.18
CA PHE A 255 -36.52 -37.54 -22.87
C PHE A 255 -35.51 -36.76 -22.02
N LEU A 256 -34.30 -36.62 -22.51
CA LEU A 256 -33.22 -35.92 -21.81
C LEU A 256 -32.92 -34.57 -22.47
N ASP A 257 -32.71 -33.55 -21.65
CA ASP A 257 -32.29 -32.19 -22.08
C ASP A 257 -30.97 -31.83 -21.45
N GLY A 258 -30.07 -31.32 -22.26
CA GLY A 258 -28.80 -30.74 -21.80
C GLY A 258 -29.01 -29.25 -21.50
N LEU A 259 -28.69 -28.83 -20.29
CA LEU A 259 -28.78 -27.47 -19.85
C LEU A 259 -27.38 -26.84 -19.78
N THR A 260 -27.23 -25.65 -20.35
CA THR A 260 -26.06 -24.82 -20.14
C THR A 260 -26.48 -23.62 -19.28
N VAL A 261 -25.87 -23.50 -18.11
CA VAL A 261 -26.17 -22.46 -17.13
C VAL A 261 -25.04 -21.43 -17.15
N THR A 262 -25.37 -20.18 -17.34
CA THR A 262 -24.48 -19.03 -17.26
C THR A 262 -25.00 -18.04 -16.21
N VAL A 263 -24.17 -17.07 -15.82
CA VAL A 263 -24.58 -15.96 -14.95
C VAL A 263 -24.43 -14.68 -15.75
N SER A 264 -25.56 -14.00 -16.02
CA SER A 264 -25.58 -12.77 -16.82
C SER A 264 -25.35 -11.52 -15.97
N LYS A 265 -25.59 -11.59 -14.64
CA LYS A 265 -25.37 -10.52 -13.69
C LYS A 265 -24.84 -11.09 -12.38
N GLY A 266 -23.82 -10.45 -11.79
CA GLY A 266 -23.22 -10.83 -10.53
C GLY A 266 -22.39 -12.12 -10.60
N THR A 267 -22.17 -12.74 -9.45
CA THR A 267 -21.45 -14.01 -9.28
C THR A 267 -22.35 -14.97 -8.51
N TRP A 268 -22.22 -16.29 -8.74
CA TRP A 268 -23.02 -17.27 -8.01
C TRP A 268 -22.79 -17.13 -6.50
N ILE A 269 -23.87 -16.87 -5.76
CA ILE A 269 -23.80 -16.60 -4.32
C ILE A 269 -23.45 -17.89 -3.57
N HIS A 270 -22.61 -17.75 -2.55
CA HIS A 270 -22.27 -18.80 -1.60
C HIS A 270 -22.70 -18.39 -0.19
N LEU A 271 -23.29 -19.31 0.56
CA LEU A 271 -23.60 -19.18 1.98
C LEU A 271 -22.86 -20.29 2.73
N ASP A 272 -22.15 -19.96 3.80
CA ASP A 272 -21.29 -20.93 4.52
C ASP A 272 -20.31 -21.70 3.60
N GLY A 273 -19.81 -21.05 2.55
CA GLY A 273 -18.92 -21.67 1.57
C GLY A 273 -19.62 -22.67 0.63
N LYS A 274 -20.96 -22.80 0.70
CA LYS A 274 -21.76 -23.62 -0.21
C LYS A 274 -22.51 -22.74 -1.21
N PRO A 275 -22.57 -23.15 -2.49
CA PRO A 275 -23.35 -22.42 -3.48
C PRO A 275 -24.85 -22.42 -3.11
N VAL A 276 -25.53 -21.30 -3.34
CA VAL A 276 -26.98 -21.24 -3.26
C VAL A 276 -27.59 -22.14 -4.33
N GLU A 277 -28.54 -22.98 -3.92
CA GLU A 277 -29.25 -23.86 -4.84
C GLU A 277 -30.35 -23.08 -5.58
N VAL A 278 -30.35 -23.18 -6.90
CA VAL A 278 -31.40 -22.64 -7.77
C VAL A 278 -32.13 -23.82 -8.41
N ILE A 279 -33.45 -23.87 -8.26
CA ILE A 279 -34.27 -24.92 -8.84
C ILE A 279 -34.79 -24.43 -10.19
N ALA A 280 -34.36 -25.09 -11.28
CA ALA A 280 -34.91 -24.90 -12.60
C ALA A 280 -36.03 -25.91 -12.85
N THR A 281 -37.17 -25.45 -13.39
CA THR A 281 -38.30 -26.33 -13.77
C THR A 281 -38.41 -26.34 -15.28
N GLY A 282 -38.28 -27.50 -15.88
CA GLY A 282 -38.56 -27.77 -17.29
C GLY A 282 -39.96 -28.31 -17.49
N THR A 283 -40.62 -27.92 -18.58
CA THR A 283 -41.90 -28.47 -18.99
C THR A 283 -41.80 -29.01 -20.41
N LEU A 284 -42.09 -30.29 -20.57
CA LEU A 284 -42.17 -30.94 -21.85
C LEU A 284 -43.59 -30.82 -22.39
N TYR A 285 -43.72 -30.26 -23.59
CA TYR A 285 -45.01 -30.09 -24.28
C TYR A 285 -45.13 -31.14 -25.38
N GLY A 286 -46.32 -31.67 -25.55
CA GLY A 286 -46.66 -32.67 -26.55
C GLY A 286 -47.52 -33.79 -25.96
N PRO A 287 -47.83 -34.83 -26.75
CA PRO A 287 -47.54 -34.99 -28.17
C PRO A 287 -48.33 -34.00 -29.04
N PHE A 288 -47.75 -33.65 -30.18
CA PHE A 288 -48.44 -32.81 -31.20
C PHE A 288 -48.71 -33.70 -32.43
N ASP A 289 -49.83 -33.47 -33.10
CA ASP A 289 -50.18 -34.14 -34.36
C ASP A 289 -49.25 -33.71 -35.51
N GLU A 290 -48.77 -32.47 -35.46
CA GLU A 290 -47.83 -31.90 -36.43
C GLU A 290 -46.71 -31.16 -35.66
N GLN A 291 -45.52 -31.08 -36.27
CA GLN A 291 -44.44 -30.36 -35.66
C GLN A 291 -44.77 -28.88 -35.48
N PRO A 292 -44.77 -28.34 -34.24
CA PRO A 292 -45.00 -26.92 -34.01
C PRO A 292 -43.97 -26.05 -34.72
N THR A 293 -44.40 -24.85 -35.11
CA THR A 293 -43.48 -23.81 -35.62
C THR A 293 -42.58 -23.36 -34.48
N GLU A 294 -41.31 -23.09 -34.76
CA GLU A 294 -40.37 -22.51 -33.79
C GLU A 294 -40.91 -21.17 -33.30
N ALA A 295 -40.97 -21.00 -31.97
CA ALA A 295 -41.55 -19.81 -31.31
C ALA A 295 -40.94 -19.66 -29.90
N ASP A 296 -40.95 -18.45 -29.37
CA ASP A 296 -40.44 -18.14 -28.02
C ASP A 296 -41.36 -18.65 -26.88
N ALA A 297 -42.54 -19.16 -27.21
CA ALA A 297 -43.49 -19.72 -26.24
C ALA A 297 -44.21 -20.92 -26.84
N PRO A 298 -44.65 -21.89 -26.01
CA PRO A 298 -45.43 -23.02 -26.48
C PRO A 298 -46.79 -22.56 -27.08
N PRO A 299 -47.34 -23.29 -28.04
CA PRO A 299 -48.65 -23.01 -28.57
C PRO A 299 -49.74 -22.91 -27.49
N VAL A 300 -50.67 -22.00 -27.64
CA VAL A 300 -51.81 -21.86 -26.69
C VAL A 300 -52.57 -23.15 -26.60
N GLY A 301 -52.70 -23.72 -25.39
CA GLY A 301 -53.37 -24.98 -25.13
C GLY A 301 -52.51 -26.23 -25.48
N ALA A 302 -51.21 -26.09 -25.67
CA ALA A 302 -50.32 -27.18 -25.87
C ALA A 302 -50.43 -28.22 -24.72
N PRO A 303 -50.58 -29.52 -25.02
CA PRO A 303 -50.64 -30.53 -23.98
C PRO A 303 -49.29 -30.59 -23.25
N VAL A 304 -49.32 -30.83 -21.94
CA VAL A 304 -48.12 -31.05 -21.12
C VAL A 304 -47.90 -32.55 -21.00
N ALA A 305 -46.77 -33.00 -21.52
CA ALA A 305 -46.33 -34.39 -21.42
C ALA A 305 -45.68 -34.71 -20.06
N GLY A 306 -44.98 -33.73 -19.50
CA GLY A 306 -44.33 -33.87 -18.19
C GLY A 306 -43.63 -32.63 -17.69
N THR A 307 -43.24 -32.64 -16.43
CA THR A 307 -42.44 -31.60 -15.81
C THR A 307 -41.26 -32.26 -15.05
N GLU A 308 -40.14 -31.57 -15.05
CA GLU A 308 -38.94 -32.03 -14.34
C GLU A 308 -38.28 -30.87 -13.63
N THR A 309 -37.46 -31.16 -12.64
CA THR A 309 -36.70 -30.14 -11.91
C THR A 309 -35.23 -30.54 -11.87
N VAL A 310 -34.37 -29.50 -12.04
CA VAL A 310 -32.90 -29.65 -11.94
C VAL A 310 -32.42 -28.66 -10.88
N THR A 311 -31.65 -29.16 -9.92
CA THR A 311 -30.99 -28.32 -8.93
C THR A 311 -29.65 -27.82 -9.49
N LEU A 312 -29.50 -26.52 -9.60
CA LEU A 312 -28.32 -25.84 -10.11
C LEU A 312 -27.51 -25.30 -8.93
N THR A 313 -26.21 -25.53 -8.93
CA THR A 313 -25.29 -25.08 -7.87
C THR A 313 -24.13 -24.23 -8.41
N GLY A 314 -24.23 -23.77 -9.66
CA GLY A 314 -23.20 -22.97 -10.32
C GLY A 314 -23.43 -22.81 -11.81
N ALA A 315 -22.62 -22.00 -12.47
CA ALA A 315 -22.51 -22.02 -13.92
C ALA A 315 -21.90 -23.32 -14.39
N GLY A 316 -22.37 -23.85 -15.52
CA GLY A 316 -21.87 -25.11 -16.06
C GLY A 316 -22.91 -25.86 -16.85
N SER A 317 -22.61 -27.13 -17.17
CA SER A 317 -23.50 -28.02 -17.91
C SER A 317 -24.18 -29.00 -16.97
N TYR A 318 -25.49 -29.17 -17.15
CA TYR A 318 -26.34 -30.09 -16.42
C TYR A 318 -27.12 -30.93 -17.42
N THR A 319 -27.67 -32.01 -16.94
CA THR A 319 -28.60 -32.85 -17.73
C THR A 319 -29.87 -33.00 -16.93
N SER A 320 -31.02 -32.90 -17.59
CA SER A 320 -32.31 -33.16 -16.97
C SER A 320 -32.42 -34.61 -16.48
N PRO A 321 -33.20 -34.87 -15.41
CA PRO A 321 -33.39 -36.23 -14.92
C PRO A 321 -34.12 -37.13 -15.90
N GLY A 322 -34.80 -36.54 -16.86
CA GLY A 322 -35.57 -37.25 -17.90
C GLY A 322 -37.03 -37.46 -17.56
N THR A 323 -37.87 -37.17 -18.54
CA THR A 323 -39.32 -37.44 -18.49
C THR A 323 -39.59 -38.65 -19.40
N ILE A 324 -40.35 -39.62 -18.92
CA ILE A 324 -40.74 -40.85 -19.66
C ILE A 324 -42.15 -40.67 -20.17
#